data_aabbd5489abebe33f679b2f4881ffce0
#
_entry.id   aabbd5489abebe33f679b2f4881ffce0
#
_cell.length_a   1.000
_cell.length_b   1.000
_cell.length_c   1.000
_cell.angle_alpha   90.00
_cell.angle_beta   90.00
_cell.angle_gamma   90.00
#
_symmetry.space_group_name_H-M   'P 1'
#
loop_
_entity.id
_entity.type
_entity.pdbx_description
1 polymer ?
#
loop_
_entity_poly.entity_id
_entity_poly.type
_entity_poly.pdbx_seq_one_letter_code
_entity_poly.pdbx_strand_id
1 'polypeptide(L)'
;MTSRAHARATDPWTSHSAADSIADVTPLQYRLLQCFDVEMAMTDEELVQVYARTWGITWPATDSSIRSRRCELVGMGQLLPTNETRKTKAGHKSIVWTRNMVLL
;
A
#
# COMPACT_ATOMS: atom_id res chain seq x y z
N MET A 1 -21.63 -6.77 -5.84
CA MET A 1 -21.53 -7.16 -5.55
C MET A 1 -21.64 -6.84 -5.22
N THR A 2 -21.15 -6.68 -5.33
CA THR A 2 -21.06 -6.80 -5.10
C THR A 2 -20.93 -6.34 -4.74
N SER A 3 -20.48 -6.31 -4.89
CA SER A 3 -20.30 -6.56 -4.62
C SER A 3 -20.24 -6.24 -4.17
N ARG A 4 -20.12 -6.19 -4.17
CA ARG A 4 -19.97 -6.55 -3.88
C ARG A 4 -19.94 -6.63 -3.35
N ALA A 5 -19.80 -6.52 -3.46
CA ALA A 5 -19.71 -7.12 -3.14
C ALA A 5 -19.76 -7.29 -2.73
N HIS A 6 -19.67 -7.24 -2.76
CA HIS A 6 -19.66 -7.96 -2.51
C HIS A 6 -19.65 -8.31 -2.31
N ALA A 7 -19.57 -8.58 -2.42
CA ALA A 7 -19.40 -9.30 -2.44
C ALA A 7 -19.46 -9.47 -2.14
N ARG A 8 -19.44 -9.91 -2.05
CA ARG A 8 -19.38 -10.47 -1.93
C ARG A 8 -19.30 -10.93 -1.65
N ALA A 9 -19.32 -10.99 -1.82
CA ALA A 9 -18.98 -11.59 -1.77
C ALA A 9 -18.92 -12.11 -1.61
N THR A 10 -18.86 -12.73 -1.79
CA THR A 10 -18.59 -13.44 -1.85
C THR A 10 -18.34 -14.04 -1.82
N ASP A 11 -17.88 -14.47 -1.99
CA ASP A 11 -17.44 -15.28 -2.20
C ASP A 11 -17.08 -15.87 -2.00
N PRO A 12 -17.23 -16.30 -2.10
CA PRO A 12 -16.48 -16.97 -1.81
C PRO A 12 -15.61 -17.61 -2.27
N TRP A 13 -15.52 -17.96 -2.86
CA TRP A 13 -14.54 -18.52 -3.10
C TRP A 13 -13.53 -17.87 -2.67
N THR A 14 -13.09 -18.55 -2.29
CA THR A 14 -12.28 -18.29 -1.73
C THR A 14 -11.25 -17.66 -2.08
N SER A 15 -10.72 -17.94 -2.81
CA SER A 15 -9.59 -17.28 -3.15
C SER A 15 -9.96 -16.20 -4.05
N HIS A 16 -9.63 -15.00 -3.72
CA HIS A 16 -9.78 -13.89 -4.59
C HIS A 16 -8.57 -13.79 -5.47
N SER A 17 -8.77 -13.38 -6.72
CA SER A 17 -7.68 -13.07 -7.60
C SER A 17 -7.00 -11.79 -7.12
N ALA A 18 -5.79 -11.52 -7.61
CA ALA A 18 -5.09 -10.29 -7.31
C ALA A 18 -5.90 -9.09 -7.78
N ALA A 19 -6.59 -9.21 -8.90
CA ALA A 19 -7.43 -8.12 -9.41
C ALA A 19 -8.56 -7.80 -8.45
N ASP A 20 -9.18 -8.83 -7.84
CA ASP A 20 -10.24 -8.62 -6.88
C ASP A 20 -9.71 -7.92 -5.63
N SER A 21 -8.53 -8.33 -5.16
CA SER A 21 -7.90 -7.71 -4.00
C SER A 21 -7.59 -6.23 -4.26
N ILE A 22 -7.09 -5.92 -5.46
CA ILE A 22 -6.80 -4.54 -5.82
C ILE A 22 -8.08 -3.72 -5.93
N ALA A 23 -9.16 -4.31 -6.43
CA ALA A 23 -10.42 -3.61 -6.59
C ALA A 23 -11.03 -3.19 -5.25
N ASP A 24 -10.66 -3.85 -4.16
CA ASP A 24 -11.17 -3.53 -2.84
C ASP A 24 -10.43 -2.38 -2.16
N VAL A 25 -9.37 -1.85 -2.76
CA VAL A 25 -8.59 -0.79 -2.12
C VAL A 25 -9.22 0.57 -2.39
N THR A 26 -9.01 1.48 -1.45
CA THR A 26 -9.46 2.87 -1.62
C THR A 26 -8.56 3.59 -2.62
N PRO A 27 -9.00 4.76 -3.14
CA PRO A 27 -8.16 5.52 -4.07
C PRO A 27 -6.78 5.86 -3.50
N LEU A 28 -6.68 6.26 -2.24
CA LEU A 28 -5.37 6.56 -1.65
C LEU A 28 -4.52 5.31 -1.56
N GLN A 29 -5.10 4.20 -1.09
CA GLN A 29 -4.38 2.93 -1.02
C GLN A 29 -3.85 2.52 -2.40
N TYR A 30 -4.66 2.67 -3.43
CA TYR A 30 -4.25 2.34 -4.78
C TYR A 30 -3.07 3.20 -5.24
N ARG A 31 -3.12 4.50 -4.97
CA ARG A 31 -2.02 5.39 -5.33
C ARG A 31 -0.74 5.04 -4.57
N LEU A 32 -0.87 4.61 -3.31
CA LEU A 32 0.31 4.16 -2.55
C LEU A 32 0.93 2.91 -3.17
N LEU A 33 0.09 1.96 -3.59
CA LEU A 33 0.61 0.77 -4.27
C LEU A 33 1.36 1.15 -5.55
N GLN A 34 0.88 2.14 -6.28
CA GLN A 34 1.58 2.61 -7.48
C GLN A 34 2.91 3.26 -7.15
N CYS A 35 3.05 3.88 -5.98
CA CYS A 35 4.35 4.41 -5.56
C CYS A 35 5.38 3.28 -5.44
N PHE A 36 4.95 2.09 -5.04
CA PHE A 36 5.85 0.94 -4.97
C PHE A 36 6.23 0.37 -6.34
N ASP A 37 5.56 0.80 -7.40
CA ASP A 37 6.01 0.51 -8.76
C ASP A 37 7.15 1.45 -9.18
N VAL A 38 7.22 2.63 -8.57
CA VAL A 38 8.31 3.58 -8.81
C VAL A 38 9.56 3.20 -8.02
N GLU A 39 9.37 2.91 -6.73
CA GLU A 39 10.45 2.49 -5.83
C GLU A 39 10.01 1.18 -5.20
N MET A 40 10.65 0.09 -5.55
CA MET A 40 10.19 -1.24 -5.17
C MET A 40 10.22 -1.50 -3.67
N ALA A 41 11.09 -0.81 -2.93
CA ALA A 41 11.22 -1.00 -1.49
C ALA A 41 11.41 0.36 -0.82
N MET A 42 10.55 0.67 0.17
CA MET A 42 10.55 1.99 0.81
C MET A 42 10.18 1.88 2.28
N THR A 43 10.76 2.76 3.08
CA THR A 43 10.26 3.04 4.43
C THR A 43 9.04 3.96 4.33
N ASP A 44 8.35 4.17 5.46
CA ASP A 44 7.24 5.12 5.49
C ASP A 44 7.69 6.52 5.10
N GLU A 45 8.85 6.95 5.58
CA GLU A 45 9.37 8.28 5.25
C GLU A 45 9.61 8.43 3.76
N GLU A 46 10.21 7.41 3.15
CA GLU A 46 10.46 7.40 1.71
C GLU A 46 9.14 7.37 0.93
N LEU A 47 8.18 6.60 1.40
CA LEU A 47 6.86 6.53 0.75
C LEU A 47 6.17 7.90 0.75
N VAL A 48 6.24 8.62 1.86
CA VAL A 48 5.67 9.97 1.95
C VAL A 48 6.31 10.87 0.89
N GLN A 49 7.63 10.80 0.74
CA GLN A 49 8.34 11.62 -0.23
C GLN A 49 8.00 11.25 -1.67
N VAL A 50 7.94 9.96 -1.97
CA VAL A 50 7.58 9.49 -3.32
C VAL A 50 6.14 9.90 -3.65
N TYR A 51 5.23 9.74 -2.68
CA TYR A 51 3.85 10.15 -2.88
C TYR A 51 3.75 11.64 -3.18
N ALA A 52 4.48 12.45 -2.43
CA ALA A 52 4.44 13.91 -2.62
C ALA A 52 4.92 14.30 -4.02
N ARG A 53 5.96 13.63 -4.51
CA ARG A 53 6.48 13.93 -5.86
C ARG A 53 5.55 13.45 -6.96
N THR A 54 4.88 12.31 -6.73
CA THR A 54 4.07 11.67 -7.77
C THR A 54 2.65 12.23 -7.80
N TRP A 55 2.04 12.42 -6.63
CA TRP A 55 0.63 12.71 -6.49
C TRP A 55 0.33 13.98 -5.72
N GLY A 56 1.31 14.55 -5.02
CA GLY A 56 1.07 15.55 -3.99
C GLY A 56 0.35 16.81 -4.46
N ILE A 57 0.54 17.21 -5.72
CA ILE A 57 -0.13 18.40 -6.25
C ILE A 57 -1.59 18.11 -6.54
N THR A 58 -1.87 16.97 -7.18
CA THR A 58 -3.22 16.62 -7.61
C THR A 58 -4.04 16.03 -6.48
N TRP A 59 -3.41 15.18 -5.66
CA TRP A 59 -4.09 14.42 -4.60
C TRP A 59 -3.28 14.49 -3.32
N PRO A 60 -3.21 15.68 -2.68
CA PRO A 60 -2.40 15.80 -1.46
C PRO A 60 -2.93 14.89 -0.35
N ALA A 61 -2.01 14.39 0.47
CA ALA A 61 -2.35 13.55 1.62
C ALA A 61 -1.36 13.86 2.73
N THR A 62 -1.82 13.74 3.98
CA THR A 62 -0.95 13.95 5.14
C THR A 62 -0.07 12.75 5.37
N ASP A 63 1.06 12.95 6.05
CA ASP A 63 1.94 11.86 6.44
C ASP A 63 1.18 10.81 7.23
N SER A 64 0.33 11.26 8.15
CA SER A 64 -0.46 10.37 8.99
C SER A 64 -1.41 9.50 8.16
N SER A 65 -2.09 10.11 7.17
CA SER A 65 -2.98 9.36 6.28
C SER A 65 -2.21 8.32 5.48
N ILE A 66 -1.03 8.71 4.98
CA ILE A 66 -0.20 7.80 4.18
C ILE A 66 0.22 6.60 5.02
N ARG A 67 0.68 6.85 6.25
CA ARG A 67 1.11 5.78 7.14
C ARG A 67 -0.04 4.85 7.52
N SER A 68 -1.22 5.42 7.78
CA SER A 68 -2.40 4.63 8.11
C SER A 68 -2.80 3.73 6.94
N ARG A 69 -2.79 4.29 5.75
CA ARG A 69 -3.14 3.50 4.55
C ARG A 69 -2.08 2.45 4.25
N ARG A 70 -0.80 2.77 4.46
CA ARG A 70 0.25 1.76 4.33
C ARG A 70 0.02 0.61 5.31
N CYS A 71 -0.33 0.93 6.55
CA CYS A 71 -0.60 -0.09 7.56
C CYS A 71 -1.76 -0.99 7.14
N GLU A 72 -2.82 -0.40 6.60
CA GLU A 72 -3.96 -1.17 6.12
C GLU A 72 -3.57 -2.10 4.96
N LEU A 73 -2.72 -1.62 4.07
CA LEU A 73 -2.25 -2.44 2.95
C LEU A 73 -1.43 -3.64 3.42
N VAL A 74 -0.67 -3.47 4.50
CA VAL A 74 0.03 -4.60 5.12
C VAL A 74 -0.98 -5.59 5.69
N GLY A 75 -2.01 -5.09 6.37
CA GLY A 75 -3.06 -5.95 6.91
C GLY A 75 -3.83 -6.70 5.84
N MET A 76 -3.93 -6.12 4.65
CA MET A 76 -4.61 -6.75 3.51
C MET A 76 -3.68 -7.70 2.75
N GLY A 77 -2.40 -7.77 3.09
CA GLY A 77 -1.45 -8.62 2.39
C GLY A 77 -0.92 -8.02 1.09
N GLN A 78 -1.23 -6.75 0.80
CA GLN A 78 -0.75 -6.10 -0.42
C GLN A 78 0.69 -5.62 -0.30
N LEU A 79 1.13 -5.33 0.91
CA LEU A 79 2.51 -4.94 1.22
C LEU A 79 3.06 -5.89 2.27
N LEU A 80 4.37 -6.13 2.21
CA LEU A 80 5.07 -7.02 3.13
C LEU A 80 6.26 -6.30 3.72
N PRO A 81 6.61 -6.60 4.99
CA PRO A 81 7.88 -6.14 5.54
C PRO A 81 9.01 -6.93 4.91
N THR A 82 10.12 -6.24 4.65
CA THR A 82 11.36 -6.92 4.28
C THR A 82 12.17 -7.16 5.54
N ASN A 83 13.31 -7.86 5.40
CA ASN A 83 14.23 -8.01 6.53
C ASN A 83 15.15 -6.81 6.69
N GLU A 84 15.01 -5.81 5.85
CA GLU A 84 15.86 -4.63 5.84
C GLU A 84 15.22 -3.53 6.68
N THR A 85 16.08 -2.73 7.34
CA THR A 85 15.66 -1.47 7.96
C THR A 85 16.56 -0.38 7.45
N ARG A 86 16.07 0.87 7.51
CA ARG A 86 16.85 2.06 7.16
C ARG A 86 16.62 3.12 8.21
N LYS A 87 17.61 3.96 8.42
CA LYS A 87 17.47 5.06 9.36
C LYS A 87 16.66 6.18 8.73
N THR A 88 15.76 6.75 9.53
CA THR A 88 15.02 7.96 9.17
C THR A 88 15.93 9.17 9.39
N LYS A 89 15.48 10.35 8.98
CA LYS A 89 16.19 11.60 9.23
C LYS A 89 16.45 11.82 10.71
N ALA A 90 15.54 11.36 11.57
CA ALA A 90 15.69 11.49 13.02
C ALA A 90 16.61 10.43 13.61
N GLY A 91 17.14 9.52 12.80
CA GLY A 91 18.08 8.49 13.24
C GLY A 91 17.44 7.22 13.77
N HIS A 92 16.12 7.08 13.64
CA HIS A 92 15.42 5.87 14.08
C HIS A 92 15.39 4.83 12.97
N LYS A 93 15.42 3.56 13.34
CA LYS A 93 15.27 2.49 12.38
C LYS A 93 13.82 2.38 11.93
N SER A 94 13.62 2.20 10.65
CA SER A 94 12.30 2.04 10.06
C SER A 94 12.31 0.82 9.16
N ILE A 95 11.24 0.04 9.22
CA ILE A 95 11.09 -1.15 8.37
C ILE A 95 10.96 -0.70 6.91
N VAL A 96 11.63 -1.43 6.03
CA VAL A 96 11.48 -1.27 4.59
C VAL A 96 10.37 -2.19 4.13
N TRP A 97 9.39 -1.63 3.44
CA TRP A 97 8.22 -2.34 2.93
C TRP A 97 8.37 -2.59 1.44
N THR A 98 7.74 -3.65 0.96
CA THR A 98 7.72 -3.97 -0.46
C THR A 98 6.34 -4.49 -0.85
N ARG A 99 6.03 -4.40 -2.14
CA ARG A 99 4.77 -4.90 -2.64
C ARG A 99 4.77 -6.42 -2.66
N ASN A 100 3.63 -7.02 -2.32
CA ASN A 100 3.50 -8.48 -2.35
C ASN A 100 3.22 -8.91 -3.79
N MET A 101 4.27 -9.30 -4.50
CA MET A 101 4.17 -9.68 -5.91
C MET A 101 3.48 -11.03 -6.11
N VAL A 102 3.36 -11.81 -5.05
CA VAL A 102 2.68 -13.11 -5.15
C VAL A 102 1.20 -12.94 -5.49
N LEU A 103 0.64 -11.76 -5.15
CA LEU A 103 -0.77 -11.47 -5.42
C LEU A 103 -1.02 -11.01 -6.85
N LEU A 104 0.00 -10.87 -7.66
CA LEU A 104 -0.15 -10.41 -9.06
C LEU A 104 -0.25 -11.59 -10.08
#